data_9e28e0614b61be8df61aa26591385c84
#
_entry.id   9e28e0614b61be8df61aa26591385c84
#
_cell.length_a   1.000
_cell.length_b   1.000
_cell.length_c   1.000
_cell.angle_alpha   90.00
_cell.angle_beta   90.00
_cell.angle_gamma   90.00
#
_symmetry.space_group_name_H-M   'P 1'
#
loop_
_entity.id
_entity.type
_entity.pdbx_description
1 polymer ?
#
loop_
_entity_poly.entity_id
_entity_poly.type
_entity_poly.pdbx_seq_one_letter_code
_entity_poly.pdbx_strand_id
1 'polypeptide(L)'
;MITKDTTVVNDTDVDRGIPNASWGLIKDHTLQLRDGYLNRTPFFQFILLSICFPMWGMAASMNDILITQFKAVFALSDLASAFVQSAFYGGYFLIAIPASRVIRRTSYKTGLLIGLSVYILGCLLFFPASRVATYTVFLAALFSIAVGLSFLETSANTYSSMIGDRKHATLRLNISQTFTSLGFLGGALMGKFLVFTDGAALHERVARAHTVAEREAITAEALGRTLDPYRIIIIMLIVLVVLIAITQYPHSKPLRNDAEEAKAPIGETLAYLAKNRLFRAGIFTQFLYVGLQTSLWTFTIRLALNLDPALNERTAANYLIAAFISFFLGKTIANLLMTRMSENGILMAYSLLGVLCITYIVVVPSFTTVYAAAVSYTHLRAHETRGNL
;
A
#
# COMPACT_ATOMS: atom_id res chain seq x y z
N MET A 1 -33.14 -22.08 16.44
CA MET A 1 -34.37 -21.38 16.02
C MET A 1 -34.00 -19.92 15.86
N ILE A 2 -33.51 -19.54 14.66
CA ILE A 2 -33.07 -18.16 14.33
C ILE A 2 -34.22 -17.59 13.49
N THR A 3 -34.95 -16.65 14.10
CA THR A 3 -36.01 -15.90 13.44
C THR A 3 -35.40 -15.02 12.36
N LYS A 4 -35.71 -15.32 11.09
CA LYS A 4 -35.56 -14.44 9.96
C LYS A 4 -36.54 -13.29 10.10
N ASP A 5 -36.10 -12.15 10.65
CA ASP A 5 -36.80 -10.88 10.45
C ASP A 5 -36.59 -10.41 9.02
N THR A 6 -37.42 -10.90 8.12
CA THR A 6 -37.64 -10.30 6.80
C THR A 6 -38.55 -9.10 6.98
N THR A 7 -38.00 -7.96 7.37
CA THR A 7 -38.71 -6.68 7.22
C THR A 7 -38.89 -6.42 5.74
N VAL A 8 -40.12 -6.57 5.28
CA VAL A 8 -40.56 -6.13 3.93
C VAL A 8 -40.42 -4.61 3.91
N VAL A 9 -39.37 -4.12 3.25
CA VAL A 9 -39.14 -2.68 3.08
C VAL A 9 -40.15 -2.17 2.05
N ASN A 10 -41.08 -1.32 2.48
CA ASN A 10 -42.01 -0.65 1.59
C ASN A 10 -41.27 0.28 0.61
N ASP A 11 -41.72 0.36 -0.62
CA ASP A 11 -41.12 1.19 -1.70
C ASP A 11 -40.97 2.68 -1.34
N THR A 12 -41.80 3.19 -0.41
CA THR A 12 -41.74 4.57 0.10
C THR A 12 -40.66 4.82 1.15
N ASP A 13 -40.11 3.79 1.80
CA ASP A 13 -39.04 3.90 2.79
C ASP A 13 -37.64 3.89 2.16
N VAL A 14 -37.54 3.50 0.92
CA VAL A 14 -36.26 3.35 0.21
C VAL A 14 -35.64 4.69 -0.18
N ASP A 15 -36.42 5.74 -0.30
CA ASP A 15 -35.90 7.12 -0.48
C ASP A 15 -35.34 7.73 0.80
N ARG A 16 -35.65 7.16 1.96
CA ARG A 16 -35.14 7.63 3.28
C ARG A 16 -33.82 6.96 3.71
N GLY A 17 -33.37 5.92 2.98
CA GLY A 17 -32.17 5.16 3.33
C GLY A 17 -32.41 4.07 4.39
N ILE A 18 -31.56 3.06 4.40
CA ILE A 18 -31.62 1.91 5.32
C ILE A 18 -30.65 2.12 6.47
N PRO A 19 -31.10 1.92 7.76
CA PRO A 19 -30.21 1.99 8.90
C PRO A 19 -29.10 0.93 8.84
N ASN A 20 -27.92 1.30 9.28
CA ASN A 20 -26.76 0.40 9.29
C ASN A 20 -26.93 -0.73 10.32
N ALA A 21 -26.95 -1.96 9.88
CA ALA A 21 -27.14 -3.17 10.71
C ALA A 21 -25.81 -3.80 11.17
N SER A 22 -24.64 -3.21 10.91
CA SER A 22 -23.35 -3.80 11.31
C SER A 22 -23.14 -3.74 12.83
N TRP A 23 -22.39 -4.71 13.37
CA TRP A 23 -22.07 -4.74 14.79
C TRP A 23 -20.90 -3.80 15.14
N GLY A 24 -20.98 -3.13 16.30
CA GLY A 24 -19.91 -2.33 16.88
C GLY A 24 -20.35 -1.58 18.14
N LEU A 25 -19.39 -1.30 19.05
CA LEU A 25 -19.62 -0.52 20.27
C LEU A 25 -19.71 0.99 19.93
N ILE A 26 -18.85 1.45 19.02
CA ILE A 26 -18.88 2.82 18.50
C ILE A 26 -19.89 2.85 17.37
N LYS A 27 -21.07 3.40 17.63
CA LYS A 27 -22.20 3.38 16.71
C LYS A 27 -22.05 4.34 15.53
N ASP A 28 -22.65 3.97 14.42
CA ASP A 28 -22.82 4.79 13.23
C ASP A 28 -24.32 5.10 13.03
N HIS A 29 -24.63 6.35 12.68
CA HIS A 29 -25.98 6.85 12.44
C HIS A 29 -26.20 7.27 10.98
N THR A 30 -25.37 6.80 10.07
CA THR A 30 -25.54 7.06 8.65
C THR A 30 -26.57 6.12 8.04
N LEU A 31 -27.22 6.59 6.96
CA LEU A 31 -28.18 5.82 6.20
C LEU A 31 -27.55 5.42 4.88
N GLN A 32 -27.73 4.14 4.51
CA GLN A 32 -27.27 3.62 3.25
C GLN A 32 -28.33 3.85 2.16
N LEU A 33 -27.90 4.35 1.01
CA LEU A 33 -28.72 4.54 -0.18
C LEU A 33 -28.76 3.28 -1.06
N ARG A 34 -29.64 3.20 -2.04
CA ARG A 34 -29.79 2.05 -2.95
C ARG A 34 -28.53 1.72 -3.72
N ASP A 35 -27.75 2.71 -4.10
CA ASP A 35 -26.49 2.56 -4.85
C ASP A 35 -25.28 2.16 -3.97
N GLY A 36 -25.50 1.96 -2.66
CA GLY A 36 -24.49 1.57 -1.69
C GLY A 36 -23.75 2.74 -1.06
N TYR A 37 -23.91 3.97 -1.56
CA TYR A 37 -23.35 5.16 -0.92
C TYR A 37 -24.13 5.52 0.34
N LEU A 38 -23.57 6.44 1.14
CA LEU A 38 -24.21 6.91 2.36
C LEU A 38 -24.74 8.34 2.18
N ASN A 39 -25.73 8.71 2.99
CA ASN A 39 -26.28 10.06 3.01
C ASN A 39 -25.27 11.12 3.48
N ARG A 40 -24.27 10.72 4.25
CA ARG A 40 -23.15 11.56 4.71
C ARG A 40 -21.94 10.71 5.04
N THR A 41 -20.74 11.31 5.07
CA THR A 41 -19.50 10.61 5.45
C THR A 41 -19.41 10.50 6.96
N PRO A 42 -19.35 9.30 7.56
CA PRO A 42 -19.10 9.11 8.99
C PRO A 42 -17.63 9.42 9.28
N PHE A 43 -17.37 10.57 9.88
CA PHE A 43 -16.02 11.14 9.97
C PHE A 43 -15.04 10.24 10.75
N PHE A 44 -15.47 9.68 11.88
CA PHE A 44 -14.62 8.80 12.69
C PHE A 44 -14.23 7.51 11.93
N GLN A 45 -15.21 6.86 11.32
CA GLN A 45 -15.00 5.65 10.53
C GLN A 45 -14.11 5.91 9.31
N PHE A 46 -14.29 7.07 8.66
CA PHE A 46 -13.48 7.48 7.53
C PHE A 46 -12.01 7.75 7.93
N ILE A 47 -11.78 8.44 9.06
CA ILE A 47 -10.41 8.64 9.57
C ILE A 47 -9.77 7.30 9.90
N LEU A 48 -10.46 6.43 10.63
CA LEU A 48 -9.92 5.13 11.03
C LEU A 48 -9.62 4.24 9.81
N LEU A 49 -10.47 4.30 8.78
CA LEU A 49 -10.20 3.67 7.48
C LEU A 49 -8.96 4.29 6.81
N SER A 50 -8.82 5.61 6.83
CA SER A 50 -7.70 6.32 6.23
C SER A 50 -6.36 5.98 6.90
N ILE A 51 -6.34 5.63 8.18
CA ILE A 51 -5.14 5.14 8.90
C ILE A 51 -4.65 3.77 8.37
N CYS A 52 -5.49 3.00 7.69
CA CYS A 52 -5.04 1.77 7.02
C CYS A 52 -4.03 2.04 5.90
N PHE A 53 -4.11 3.18 5.25
CA PHE A 53 -3.24 3.54 4.11
C PHE A 53 -1.78 3.79 4.52
N PRO A 54 -1.46 4.51 5.62
CA PRO A 54 -0.09 4.56 6.13
C PRO A 54 0.49 3.19 6.46
N MET A 55 -0.30 2.25 6.99
CA MET A 55 0.19 0.89 7.28
C MET A 55 0.65 0.19 6.01
N TRP A 56 -0.08 0.37 4.90
CA TRP A 56 0.33 -0.12 3.60
C TRP A 56 1.62 0.55 3.12
N GLY A 57 1.71 1.88 3.19
CA GLY A 57 2.91 2.63 2.79
C GLY A 57 4.16 2.25 3.58
N MET A 58 4.04 2.01 4.89
CA MET A 58 5.14 1.52 5.73
C MET A 58 5.66 0.16 5.26
N ALA A 59 4.77 -0.79 4.98
CA ALA A 59 5.17 -2.12 4.50
C ALA A 59 5.94 -2.04 3.18
N ALA A 60 5.44 -1.24 2.23
CA ALA A 60 6.08 -1.09 0.93
C ALA A 60 7.46 -0.43 1.05
N SER A 61 7.59 0.65 1.84
CA SER A 61 8.87 1.30 2.09
C SER A 61 9.87 0.40 2.83
N MET A 62 9.40 -0.37 3.81
CA MET A 62 10.24 -1.33 4.51
C MET A 62 10.71 -2.46 3.60
N ASN A 63 9.90 -2.90 2.62
CA ASN A 63 10.31 -3.90 1.65
C ASN A 63 11.52 -3.43 0.82
N ASP A 64 11.54 -2.17 0.39
CA ASP A 64 12.69 -1.59 -0.35
C ASP A 64 13.96 -1.54 0.51
N ILE A 65 13.84 -1.25 1.80
CA ILE A 65 14.94 -1.26 2.77
C ILE A 65 15.47 -2.68 2.97
N LEU A 66 14.58 -3.68 3.08
CA LEU A 66 14.95 -5.08 3.26
C LEU A 66 15.78 -5.64 2.11
N ILE A 67 15.54 -5.21 0.87
CA ILE A 67 16.34 -5.65 -0.28
C ILE A 67 17.81 -5.32 -0.05
N THR A 68 18.11 -4.10 0.39
CA THR A 68 19.48 -3.65 0.64
C THR A 68 20.11 -4.45 1.79
N GLN A 69 19.37 -4.66 2.89
CA GLN A 69 19.84 -5.45 4.04
C GLN A 69 20.08 -6.90 3.68
N PHE A 70 19.13 -7.56 3.04
CA PHE A 70 19.24 -8.98 2.70
C PHE A 70 20.35 -9.26 1.68
N LYS A 71 20.56 -8.34 0.73
CA LYS A 71 21.67 -8.45 -0.22
C LYS A 71 23.01 -8.49 0.51
N ALA A 72 23.19 -7.66 1.53
CA ALA A 72 24.43 -7.61 2.32
C ALA A 72 24.56 -8.80 3.28
N VAL A 73 23.49 -9.12 4.04
CA VAL A 73 23.50 -10.18 5.07
C VAL A 73 23.69 -11.58 4.46
N PHE A 74 22.96 -11.87 3.38
CA PHE A 74 23.00 -13.20 2.74
C PHE A 74 23.94 -13.26 1.54
N ALA A 75 24.73 -12.21 1.26
CA ALA A 75 25.66 -12.11 0.11
C ALA A 75 24.95 -12.47 -1.21
N LEU A 76 23.73 -11.93 -1.42
CA LEU A 76 22.91 -12.28 -2.57
C LEU A 76 23.41 -11.61 -3.84
N SER A 77 23.29 -12.34 -4.96
CA SER A 77 23.39 -11.75 -6.30
C SER A 77 22.24 -10.74 -6.54
N ASP A 78 22.38 -9.88 -7.54
CA ASP A 78 21.31 -8.94 -7.92
C ASP A 78 20.01 -9.66 -8.29
N LEU A 79 20.13 -10.78 -9.01
CA LEU A 79 18.99 -11.62 -9.38
C LEU A 79 18.33 -12.24 -8.13
N ALA A 80 19.11 -12.79 -7.21
CA ALA A 80 18.56 -13.37 -5.97
C ALA A 80 17.88 -12.28 -5.11
N SER A 81 18.44 -11.08 -5.03
CA SER A 81 17.81 -9.97 -4.30
C SER A 81 16.49 -9.50 -4.91
N ALA A 82 16.29 -9.69 -6.23
CA ALA A 82 15.04 -9.38 -6.89
C ALA A 82 13.88 -10.30 -6.46
N PHE A 83 14.15 -11.49 -5.93
CA PHE A 83 13.11 -12.37 -5.37
C PHE A 83 12.40 -11.77 -4.17
N VAL A 84 12.99 -10.81 -3.45
CA VAL A 84 12.31 -10.04 -2.40
C VAL A 84 11.10 -9.31 -2.99
N GLN A 85 11.30 -8.59 -4.10
CA GLN A 85 10.21 -7.91 -4.81
C GLN A 85 9.21 -8.91 -5.41
N SER A 86 9.71 -10.01 -5.97
CA SER A 86 8.85 -11.04 -6.54
C SER A 86 7.95 -11.69 -5.49
N ALA A 87 8.46 -11.96 -4.30
CA ALA A 87 7.68 -12.52 -3.19
C ALA A 87 6.60 -11.53 -2.73
N PHE A 88 6.96 -10.26 -2.59
CA PHE A 88 6.05 -9.21 -2.16
C PHE A 88 4.95 -8.97 -3.20
N TYR A 89 5.30 -8.62 -4.43
CA TYR A 89 4.31 -8.34 -5.48
C TYR A 89 3.59 -9.59 -6.00
N GLY A 90 4.24 -10.76 -5.93
CA GLY A 90 3.61 -12.06 -6.23
C GLY A 90 2.47 -12.36 -5.27
N GLY A 91 2.64 -12.09 -3.97
CA GLY A 91 1.57 -12.21 -2.98
C GLY A 91 0.37 -11.32 -3.31
N TYR A 92 0.62 -10.08 -3.72
CA TYR A 92 -0.43 -9.17 -4.19
C TYR A 92 -1.20 -9.74 -5.39
N PHE A 93 -0.47 -10.14 -6.42
CA PHE A 93 -1.05 -10.62 -7.67
C PHE A 93 -1.92 -11.86 -7.47
N LEU A 94 -1.42 -12.85 -6.73
CA LEU A 94 -2.12 -14.12 -6.52
C LEU A 94 -3.38 -13.95 -5.67
N ILE A 95 -3.38 -13.03 -4.71
CA ILE A 95 -4.46 -12.91 -3.72
C ILE A 95 -5.50 -11.85 -4.09
N ALA A 96 -5.23 -10.93 -5.01
CA ALA A 96 -6.16 -9.85 -5.36
C ALA A 96 -7.56 -10.36 -5.75
N ILE A 97 -7.65 -11.39 -6.62
CA ILE A 97 -8.94 -11.98 -7.03
C ILE A 97 -9.62 -12.75 -5.89
N PRO A 98 -8.94 -13.67 -5.16
CA PRO A 98 -9.51 -14.31 -3.96
C PRO A 98 -9.98 -13.29 -2.92
N ALA A 99 -9.19 -12.26 -2.62
CA ALA A 99 -9.54 -11.22 -1.66
C ALA A 99 -10.82 -10.49 -2.06
N SER A 100 -10.94 -10.04 -3.30
CA SER A 100 -12.13 -9.37 -3.80
C SER A 100 -13.39 -10.25 -3.68
N ARG A 101 -13.24 -11.56 -3.90
CA ARG A 101 -14.35 -12.53 -3.77
C ARG A 101 -14.81 -12.70 -2.33
N VAL A 102 -13.86 -12.77 -1.38
CA VAL A 102 -14.17 -12.84 0.06
C VAL A 102 -14.88 -11.58 0.51
N ILE A 103 -14.34 -10.39 0.16
CA ILE A 103 -14.91 -9.08 0.50
C ILE A 103 -16.34 -8.95 -0.06
N ARG A 104 -16.55 -9.37 -1.30
CA ARG A 104 -17.89 -9.35 -1.93
C ARG A 104 -18.91 -10.21 -1.19
N ARG A 105 -18.49 -11.39 -0.68
CA ARG A 105 -19.35 -12.32 0.05
C ARG A 105 -19.58 -11.95 1.52
N THR A 106 -18.69 -11.15 2.09
CA THR A 106 -18.73 -10.76 3.49
C THR A 106 -19.00 -9.26 3.63
N SER A 107 -18.01 -8.48 4.07
CA SER A 107 -18.08 -7.02 4.16
C SER A 107 -16.69 -6.39 3.96
N TYR A 108 -16.65 -5.10 3.69
CA TYR A 108 -15.39 -4.35 3.68
C TYR A 108 -14.68 -4.40 5.03
N LYS A 109 -15.44 -4.28 6.14
CA LYS A 109 -14.90 -4.44 7.51
C LYS A 109 -14.20 -5.78 7.69
N THR A 110 -14.81 -6.86 7.25
CA THR A 110 -14.22 -8.21 7.31
C THR A 110 -12.93 -8.28 6.50
N GLY A 111 -12.92 -7.71 5.29
CA GLY A 111 -11.72 -7.65 4.45
C GLY A 111 -10.59 -6.87 5.11
N LEU A 112 -10.87 -5.72 5.75
CA LEU A 112 -9.89 -4.95 6.52
C LEU A 112 -9.31 -5.77 7.69
N LEU A 113 -10.17 -6.42 8.48
CA LEU A 113 -9.75 -7.22 9.64
C LEU A 113 -8.89 -8.43 9.21
N ILE A 114 -9.29 -9.16 8.16
CA ILE A 114 -8.48 -10.24 7.59
C ILE A 114 -7.13 -9.70 7.13
N GLY A 115 -7.12 -8.62 6.35
CA GLY A 115 -5.92 -8.01 5.81
C GLY A 115 -4.93 -7.62 6.91
N LEU A 116 -5.38 -6.89 7.92
CA LEU A 116 -4.55 -6.46 9.04
C LEU A 116 -4.05 -7.65 9.88
N SER A 117 -4.89 -8.67 10.12
CA SER A 117 -4.50 -9.86 10.89
C SER A 117 -3.44 -10.68 10.18
N VAL A 118 -3.58 -10.88 8.86
CA VAL A 118 -2.58 -11.59 8.05
C VAL A 118 -1.29 -10.79 7.94
N TYR A 119 -1.39 -9.44 7.88
CA TYR A 119 -0.21 -8.57 7.93
C TYR A 119 0.54 -8.71 9.27
N ILE A 120 -0.16 -8.71 10.41
CA ILE A 120 0.43 -8.97 11.74
C ILE A 120 1.14 -10.33 11.74
N LEU A 121 0.49 -11.38 11.22
CA LEU A 121 1.07 -12.71 11.14
C LEU A 121 2.37 -12.71 10.32
N GLY A 122 2.37 -12.05 9.16
CA GLY A 122 3.56 -11.89 8.33
C GLY A 122 4.70 -11.17 9.07
N CYS A 123 4.40 -10.08 9.79
CA CYS A 123 5.39 -9.39 10.63
C CYS A 123 5.92 -10.29 11.76
N LEU A 124 5.07 -11.09 12.40
CA LEU A 124 5.48 -12.05 13.43
C LEU A 124 6.40 -13.14 12.89
N LEU A 125 6.22 -13.57 11.64
CA LEU A 125 7.08 -14.57 11.00
C LEU A 125 8.54 -14.10 10.80
N PHE A 126 8.82 -12.79 10.83
CA PHE A 126 10.19 -12.28 10.80
C PHE A 126 11.02 -12.69 12.01
N PHE A 127 10.39 -12.86 13.19
CA PHE A 127 11.12 -13.21 14.42
C PHE A 127 11.73 -14.62 14.37
N PRO A 128 10.99 -15.70 14.05
CA PRO A 128 11.62 -16.99 13.82
C PRO A 128 12.54 -16.99 12.61
N ALA A 129 12.21 -16.24 11.53
CA ALA A 129 13.07 -16.13 10.36
C ALA A 129 14.47 -15.58 10.69
N SER A 130 14.56 -14.58 11.57
CA SER A 130 15.83 -14.01 12.00
C SER A 130 16.68 -15.00 12.82
N ARG A 131 16.05 -15.88 13.61
CA ARG A 131 16.77 -16.92 14.40
C ARG A 131 17.33 -18.03 13.52
N VAL A 132 16.56 -18.44 12.51
CA VAL A 132 16.99 -19.49 11.56
C VAL A 132 17.98 -18.92 10.53
N ALA A 133 18.01 -17.59 10.36
CA ALA A 133 18.83 -16.85 9.41
C ALA A 133 18.76 -17.41 7.97
N THR A 134 17.56 -17.86 7.55
CA THR A 134 17.35 -18.48 6.24
C THR A 134 16.57 -17.55 5.33
N TYR A 135 17.13 -17.20 4.20
CA TYR A 135 16.55 -16.27 3.23
C TYR A 135 15.13 -16.66 2.79
N THR A 136 14.88 -17.96 2.54
CA THR A 136 13.55 -18.46 2.12
C THR A 136 12.46 -18.19 3.15
N VAL A 137 12.77 -18.26 4.46
CA VAL A 137 11.79 -17.98 5.52
C VAL A 137 11.43 -16.49 5.55
N PHE A 138 12.41 -15.62 5.29
CA PHE A 138 12.13 -14.18 5.12
C PHE A 138 11.23 -13.91 3.90
N LEU A 139 11.47 -14.59 2.77
CA LEU A 139 10.57 -14.47 1.61
C LEU A 139 9.14 -14.91 1.93
N ALA A 140 8.97 -15.99 2.69
CA ALA A 140 7.65 -16.46 3.12
C ALA A 140 6.95 -15.45 4.05
N ALA A 141 7.69 -14.80 4.95
CA ALA A 141 7.17 -13.72 5.79
C ALA A 141 6.71 -12.51 4.96
N LEU A 142 7.52 -12.08 3.98
CA LEU A 142 7.17 -11.00 3.04
C LEU A 142 5.95 -11.35 2.19
N PHE A 143 5.88 -12.57 1.68
CA PHE A 143 4.71 -13.04 0.95
C PHE A 143 3.45 -13.00 1.82
N SER A 144 3.54 -13.42 3.09
CA SER A 144 2.42 -13.34 4.03
C SER A 144 1.99 -11.89 4.29
N ILE A 145 2.93 -10.95 4.46
CA ILE A 145 2.62 -9.52 4.56
C ILE A 145 1.86 -9.07 3.31
N ALA A 146 2.35 -9.40 2.12
CA ALA A 146 1.75 -9.00 0.86
C ALA A 146 0.33 -9.55 0.66
N VAL A 147 0.06 -10.78 1.12
CA VAL A 147 -1.29 -11.36 1.18
C VAL A 147 -2.21 -10.49 2.04
N GLY A 148 -1.77 -10.11 3.24
CA GLY A 148 -2.53 -9.23 4.13
C GLY A 148 -2.80 -7.86 3.51
N LEU A 149 -1.78 -7.27 2.89
CA LEU A 149 -1.89 -5.98 2.22
C LEU A 149 -2.82 -6.02 1.00
N SER A 150 -2.87 -7.11 0.25
CA SER A 150 -3.79 -7.28 -0.88
C SER A 150 -5.27 -7.23 -0.41
N PHE A 151 -5.60 -7.89 0.71
CA PHE A 151 -6.92 -7.76 1.34
C PHE A 151 -7.19 -6.34 1.82
N LEU A 152 -6.21 -5.73 2.49
CA LEU A 152 -6.32 -4.38 3.05
C LEU A 152 -6.57 -3.36 1.94
N GLU A 153 -5.77 -3.38 0.89
CA GLU A 153 -5.84 -2.42 -0.22
C GLU A 153 -7.14 -2.59 -1.01
N THR A 154 -7.52 -3.81 -1.37
CA THR A 154 -8.77 -4.10 -2.09
C THR A 154 -9.99 -3.60 -1.29
N SER A 155 -9.99 -3.82 0.04
CA SER A 155 -11.08 -3.34 0.91
C SER A 155 -11.06 -1.83 1.08
N ALA A 156 -9.90 -1.26 1.44
CA ALA A 156 -9.77 0.13 1.83
C ALA A 156 -10.01 1.09 0.66
N ASN A 157 -9.49 0.80 -0.53
CA ASN A 157 -9.70 1.65 -1.71
C ASN A 157 -11.17 1.75 -2.08
N THR A 158 -11.83 0.59 -2.26
CA THR A 158 -13.25 0.57 -2.62
C THR A 158 -14.10 1.20 -1.52
N TYR A 159 -13.82 0.84 -0.26
CA TYR A 159 -14.61 1.34 0.85
C TYR A 159 -14.43 2.84 1.07
N SER A 160 -13.22 3.39 0.88
CA SER A 160 -12.96 4.82 0.99
C SER A 160 -13.79 5.65 0.00
N SER A 161 -14.05 5.13 -1.21
CA SER A 161 -14.94 5.79 -2.16
C SER A 161 -16.42 5.68 -1.78
N MET A 162 -16.84 4.55 -1.18
CA MET A 162 -18.24 4.23 -0.89
C MET A 162 -18.74 4.78 0.46
N ILE A 163 -17.86 5.05 1.43
CA ILE A 163 -18.20 5.45 2.82
C ILE A 163 -18.65 6.92 2.94
N GLY A 164 -19.60 7.32 2.13
CA GLY A 164 -20.17 8.69 2.14
C GLY A 164 -20.95 8.99 0.88
N ASP A 165 -21.24 10.26 0.63
CA ASP A 165 -21.99 10.70 -0.53
C ASP A 165 -21.23 10.45 -1.87
N ARG A 166 -21.98 10.15 -2.92
CA ARG A 166 -21.42 9.82 -4.24
C ARG A 166 -20.65 11.00 -4.86
N LYS A 167 -21.09 12.22 -4.62
CA LYS A 167 -20.48 13.43 -5.20
C LYS A 167 -18.99 13.59 -4.83
N HIS A 168 -18.60 13.19 -3.60
CA HIS A 168 -17.25 13.34 -3.10
C HIS A 168 -16.46 12.01 -3.02
N ALA A 169 -16.92 10.97 -3.73
CA ALA A 169 -16.29 9.63 -3.70
C ALA A 169 -14.81 9.68 -4.10
N THR A 170 -14.48 10.30 -5.23
CA THR A 170 -13.11 10.47 -5.72
C THR A 170 -12.24 11.27 -4.75
N LEU A 171 -12.77 12.36 -4.19
CA LEU A 171 -12.04 13.19 -3.22
C LEU A 171 -11.71 12.40 -1.96
N ARG A 172 -12.66 11.63 -1.41
CA ARG A 172 -12.41 10.77 -0.24
C ARG A 172 -11.32 9.74 -0.51
N LEU A 173 -11.37 9.07 -1.65
CA LEU A 173 -10.34 8.11 -2.04
C LEU A 173 -8.98 8.80 -2.12
N ASN A 174 -8.88 9.97 -2.76
CA ASN A 174 -7.64 10.72 -2.89
C ASN A 174 -7.08 11.19 -1.55
N ILE A 175 -7.94 11.64 -0.64
CA ILE A 175 -7.53 11.99 0.73
C ILE A 175 -6.93 10.76 1.42
N SER A 176 -7.62 9.62 1.42
CA SER A 176 -7.12 8.38 2.01
C SER A 176 -5.80 7.94 1.38
N GLN A 177 -5.69 8.00 0.07
CA GLN A 177 -4.47 7.68 -0.68
C GLN A 177 -3.30 8.64 -0.35
N THR A 178 -3.57 9.88 0.02
CA THR A 178 -2.52 10.83 0.45
C THR A 178 -1.87 10.38 1.75
N PHE A 179 -2.63 9.76 2.67
CA PHE A 179 -2.09 9.17 3.88
C PHE A 179 -1.07 8.05 3.63
N THR A 180 -1.13 7.37 2.49
CA THR A 180 -0.11 6.37 2.10
C THR A 180 1.29 6.97 2.06
N SER A 181 1.41 8.22 1.60
CA SER A 181 2.72 8.91 1.51
C SER A 181 3.35 9.12 2.89
N LEU A 182 2.53 9.36 3.92
CA LEU A 182 3.00 9.42 5.31
C LEU A 182 3.53 8.06 5.77
N GLY A 183 2.92 6.98 5.32
CA GLY A 183 3.39 5.61 5.58
C GLY A 183 4.75 5.36 4.94
N PHE A 184 4.93 5.71 3.67
CA PHE A 184 6.22 5.61 2.99
C PHE A 184 7.30 6.41 3.71
N LEU A 185 6.99 7.65 4.10
CA LEU A 185 7.90 8.49 4.87
C LEU A 185 8.23 7.85 6.23
N GLY A 186 7.23 7.35 6.95
CA GLY A 186 7.41 6.66 8.24
C GLY A 186 8.31 5.43 8.12
N GLY A 187 8.10 4.58 7.10
CA GLY A 187 8.94 3.42 6.83
C GLY A 187 10.38 3.80 6.48
N ALA A 188 10.59 4.82 5.65
CA ALA A 188 11.94 5.32 5.32
C ALA A 188 12.67 5.88 6.54
N LEU A 189 11.97 6.60 7.42
CA LEU A 189 12.53 7.09 8.68
C LEU A 189 12.89 5.93 9.63
N MET A 190 12.02 4.91 9.75
CA MET A 190 12.34 3.70 10.51
C MET A 190 13.57 3.00 9.95
N GLY A 191 13.69 2.87 8.62
CA GLY A 191 14.87 2.32 7.97
C GLY A 191 16.13 3.08 8.32
N LYS A 192 16.10 4.40 8.18
CA LYS A 192 17.24 5.26 8.46
C LYS A 192 17.69 5.20 9.92
N PHE A 193 16.77 5.23 10.87
CA PHE A 193 17.11 5.39 12.29
C PHE A 193 17.17 4.07 13.05
N LEU A 194 16.44 3.03 12.64
CA LEU A 194 16.39 1.77 13.34
C LEU A 194 17.19 0.66 12.65
N VAL A 195 17.20 0.65 11.31
CA VAL A 195 17.81 -0.45 10.54
C VAL A 195 19.25 -0.11 10.15
N PHE A 196 19.46 1.03 9.48
CA PHE A 196 20.79 1.41 9.01
C PHE A 196 21.67 1.93 10.14
N THR A 197 22.98 1.59 10.09
CA THR A 197 24.00 2.04 11.04
C THR A 197 24.80 3.22 10.51
N ASP A 198 25.41 3.97 11.40
CA ASP A 198 26.44 4.94 11.04
C ASP A 198 27.76 4.24 10.67
N GLY A 199 28.60 4.92 9.86
CA GLY A 199 29.91 4.42 9.47
C GLY A 199 29.88 3.65 8.15
N ALA A 200 30.75 2.64 8.03
CA ALA A 200 30.90 1.86 6.80
C ALA A 200 29.62 1.08 6.46
N ALA A 201 29.33 0.99 5.17
CA ALA A 201 28.19 0.25 4.65
C ALA A 201 28.20 -1.21 5.12
N LEU A 202 27.02 -1.80 5.34
CA LEU A 202 26.91 -3.16 5.89
C LEU A 202 27.71 -4.18 5.05
N HIS A 203 27.63 -4.08 3.72
CA HIS A 203 28.38 -4.99 2.83
C HIS A 203 29.91 -4.88 3.00
N GLU A 204 30.45 -3.66 3.27
CA GLU A 204 31.84 -3.46 3.54
C GLU A 204 32.24 -4.02 4.92
N ARG A 205 31.40 -3.80 5.95
CA ARG A 205 31.63 -4.39 7.28
C ARG A 205 31.71 -5.91 7.21
N VAL A 206 30.80 -6.54 6.47
CA VAL A 206 30.79 -7.98 6.22
C VAL A 206 32.01 -8.45 5.42
N ALA A 207 32.44 -7.67 4.40
CA ALA A 207 33.60 -7.99 3.57
C ALA A 207 34.93 -7.84 4.35
N ARG A 208 35.00 -6.92 5.32
CA ARG A 208 36.20 -6.67 6.17
C ARG A 208 36.30 -7.61 7.37
N ALA A 209 35.28 -8.43 7.65
CA ALA A 209 35.31 -9.40 8.73
C ALA A 209 36.39 -10.46 8.49
N HIS A 210 37.33 -10.57 9.41
CA HIS A 210 38.47 -11.48 9.30
C HIS A 210 38.16 -12.92 9.77
N THR A 211 37.13 -13.10 10.57
CA THR A 211 36.72 -14.39 11.10
C THR A 211 35.24 -14.69 10.81
N VAL A 212 34.90 -15.97 10.76
CA VAL A 212 33.49 -16.43 10.60
C VAL A 212 32.64 -15.92 11.74
N ALA A 213 33.15 -15.98 12.99
CA ALA A 213 32.43 -15.49 14.17
C ALA A 213 32.13 -13.99 14.10
N GLU A 214 33.07 -13.17 13.62
CA GLU A 214 32.86 -11.72 13.42
C GLU A 214 31.80 -11.43 12.37
N ARG A 215 31.84 -12.18 11.26
CA ARG A 215 30.81 -12.07 10.20
C ARG A 215 29.44 -12.45 10.72
N GLU A 216 29.33 -13.55 11.47
CA GLU A 216 28.07 -13.98 12.09
C GLU A 216 27.53 -12.93 13.08
N ALA A 217 28.40 -12.33 13.90
CA ALA A 217 28.01 -11.27 14.82
C ALA A 217 27.46 -10.04 14.09
N ILE A 218 28.13 -9.57 13.02
CA ILE A 218 27.68 -8.43 12.20
C ILE A 218 26.32 -8.72 11.54
N THR A 219 26.16 -9.92 10.98
CA THR A 219 24.91 -10.31 10.33
C THR A 219 23.76 -10.49 11.31
N ALA A 220 24.02 -11.05 12.48
CA ALA A 220 23.04 -11.20 13.55
C ALA A 220 22.58 -9.83 14.10
N GLU A 221 23.54 -8.89 14.29
CA GLU A 221 23.21 -7.49 14.64
C GLU A 221 22.30 -6.87 13.59
N ALA A 222 22.66 -6.96 12.31
CA ALA A 222 21.90 -6.37 11.21
C ALA A 222 20.47 -6.96 11.12
N LEU A 223 20.32 -8.28 11.25
CA LEU A 223 19.01 -8.93 11.29
C LEU A 223 18.20 -8.52 12.52
N GLY A 224 18.85 -8.41 13.70
CA GLY A 224 18.20 -7.94 14.93
C GLY A 224 17.62 -6.52 14.76
N ARG A 225 18.40 -5.59 14.21
CA ARG A 225 17.95 -4.20 13.94
C ARG A 225 16.81 -4.14 12.91
N THR A 226 16.79 -5.06 11.96
CA THR A 226 15.71 -5.18 10.98
C THR A 226 14.36 -5.50 11.64
N LEU A 227 14.35 -6.14 12.82
CA LEU A 227 13.11 -6.47 13.54
C LEU A 227 12.48 -5.29 14.28
N ASP A 228 13.26 -4.26 14.62
CA ASP A 228 12.76 -3.15 15.44
C ASP A 228 11.60 -2.38 14.79
N PRO A 229 11.65 -2.01 13.49
CA PRO A 229 10.49 -1.45 12.80
C PRO A 229 9.25 -2.35 12.87
N TYR A 230 9.44 -3.66 12.72
CA TYR A 230 8.31 -4.61 12.72
C TYR A 230 7.66 -4.74 14.09
N ARG A 231 8.40 -4.60 15.19
CA ARG A 231 7.81 -4.50 16.55
C ARG A 231 6.86 -3.33 16.66
N ILE A 232 7.28 -2.15 16.17
CA ILE A 232 6.46 -0.94 16.16
C ILE A 232 5.23 -1.12 15.27
N ILE A 233 5.40 -1.63 14.06
CA ILE A 233 4.31 -1.88 13.11
C ILE A 233 3.29 -2.86 13.70
N ILE A 234 3.71 -3.96 14.34
CA ILE A 234 2.81 -4.92 14.97
C ILE A 234 1.93 -4.24 16.03
N ILE A 235 2.51 -3.41 16.89
CA ILE A 235 1.76 -2.69 17.92
C ILE A 235 0.72 -1.77 17.28
N MET A 236 1.10 -1.00 16.26
CA MET A 236 0.19 -0.11 15.54
C MET A 236 -0.95 -0.90 14.86
N LEU A 237 -0.62 -2.04 14.24
CA LEU A 237 -1.61 -2.90 13.59
C LEU A 237 -2.59 -3.53 14.59
N ILE A 238 -2.11 -3.98 15.76
CA ILE A 238 -2.97 -4.54 16.81
C ILE A 238 -3.97 -3.47 17.29
N VAL A 239 -3.48 -2.26 17.57
CA VAL A 239 -4.36 -1.14 17.97
C VAL A 239 -5.40 -0.87 16.89
N LEU A 240 -4.99 -0.83 15.63
CA LEU A 240 -5.89 -0.58 14.50
C LEU A 240 -6.92 -1.70 14.32
N VAL A 241 -6.53 -2.97 14.45
CA VAL A 241 -7.45 -4.12 14.42
C VAL A 241 -8.50 -3.99 15.52
N VAL A 242 -8.08 -3.70 16.75
CA VAL A 242 -9.00 -3.54 17.87
C VAL A 242 -9.99 -2.40 17.62
N LEU A 243 -9.49 -1.23 17.19
CA LEU A 243 -10.34 -0.07 16.90
C LEU A 243 -11.34 -0.35 15.77
N ILE A 244 -10.91 -0.99 14.69
CA ILE A 244 -11.81 -1.37 13.59
C ILE A 244 -12.83 -2.42 14.06
N ALA A 245 -12.40 -3.40 14.86
CA ALA A 245 -13.27 -4.47 15.35
C ALA A 245 -14.42 -3.91 16.20
N ILE A 246 -14.14 -2.98 17.12
CA ILE A 246 -15.14 -2.39 18.01
C ILE A 246 -15.98 -1.27 17.38
N THR A 247 -15.56 -0.75 16.21
CA THR A 247 -16.30 0.32 15.51
C THR A 247 -17.37 -0.28 14.59
N GLN A 248 -18.57 0.29 14.62
CA GLN A 248 -19.61 -0.04 13.67
C GLN A 248 -19.32 0.61 12.30
N TYR A 249 -19.23 -0.21 11.27
CA TYR A 249 -18.98 0.25 9.90
C TYR A 249 -20.21 0.00 9.03
N PRO A 250 -20.64 0.98 8.20
CA PRO A 250 -21.68 0.79 7.21
C PRO A 250 -21.32 -0.32 6.21
N HIS A 251 -22.32 -1.05 5.72
CA HIS A 251 -22.06 -2.09 4.71
C HIS A 251 -21.59 -1.49 3.38
N SER A 252 -22.15 -0.34 3.01
CA SER A 252 -21.79 0.43 1.80
C SER A 252 -21.71 -0.42 0.53
N LYS A 253 -22.67 -1.33 0.36
CA LYS A 253 -22.81 -2.18 -0.85
C LYS A 253 -24.13 -1.85 -1.52
N PRO A 254 -24.20 -1.82 -2.87
CA PRO A 254 -25.45 -1.63 -3.57
C PRO A 254 -26.51 -2.65 -3.13
N LEU A 255 -27.73 -2.20 -2.93
CA LEU A 255 -28.89 -3.06 -2.69
C LEU A 255 -29.29 -3.68 -4.02
N ARG A 256 -28.71 -4.81 -4.34
CA ARG A 256 -28.99 -5.57 -5.55
C ARG A 256 -29.59 -6.90 -5.18
N ASN A 257 -30.49 -7.40 -6.02
CA ASN A 257 -31.07 -8.73 -5.83
C ASN A 257 -29.93 -9.76 -5.84
N ASP A 258 -29.58 -10.29 -4.68
CA ASP A 258 -28.49 -11.26 -4.43
C ASP A 258 -28.51 -12.48 -5.37
N ALA A 259 -29.68 -12.77 -5.98
CA ALA A 259 -29.88 -13.91 -6.85
C ALA A 259 -29.22 -13.80 -8.24
N GLU A 260 -29.00 -12.58 -8.77
CA GLU A 260 -28.41 -12.38 -10.10
C GLU A 260 -26.89 -12.21 -10.05
N GLU A 261 -26.36 -11.53 -9.01
CA GLU A 261 -24.89 -11.35 -8.88
C GLU A 261 -24.15 -12.64 -8.49
N ALA A 262 -24.81 -13.54 -7.76
CA ALA A 262 -24.21 -14.81 -7.37
C ALA A 262 -24.00 -15.79 -8.56
N LYS A 263 -24.63 -15.54 -9.70
CA LYS A 263 -24.69 -16.48 -10.84
C LYS A 263 -23.64 -16.24 -11.92
N ALA A 264 -23.00 -15.06 -12.00
CA ALA A 264 -21.99 -14.85 -13.02
C ALA A 264 -20.69 -15.60 -12.66
N PRO A 265 -20.30 -16.65 -13.41
CA PRO A 265 -19.05 -17.34 -13.17
C PRO A 265 -17.89 -16.39 -13.45
N ILE A 266 -16.81 -16.51 -12.63
CA ILE A 266 -15.61 -15.64 -12.77
C ILE A 266 -15.08 -15.67 -14.21
N GLY A 267 -15.14 -16.82 -14.88
CA GLY A 267 -14.68 -16.96 -16.26
C GLY A 267 -15.42 -16.05 -17.24
N GLU A 268 -16.73 -15.91 -17.12
CA GLU A 268 -17.53 -15.01 -17.97
C GLU A 268 -17.20 -13.54 -17.69
N THR A 269 -17.07 -13.17 -16.40
CA THR A 269 -16.67 -11.81 -16.02
C THR A 269 -15.28 -11.47 -16.57
N LEU A 270 -14.30 -12.34 -16.41
CA LEU A 270 -12.96 -12.16 -16.95
C LEU A 270 -12.96 -12.10 -18.49
N ALA A 271 -13.74 -12.95 -19.15
CA ALA A 271 -13.88 -12.94 -20.61
C ALA A 271 -14.51 -11.63 -21.12
N TYR A 272 -15.54 -11.12 -20.42
CA TYR A 272 -16.14 -9.82 -20.72
C TYR A 272 -15.13 -8.67 -20.56
N LEU A 273 -14.43 -8.62 -19.42
CA LEU A 273 -13.42 -7.61 -19.15
C LEU A 273 -12.25 -7.68 -20.15
N ALA A 274 -11.80 -8.89 -20.50
CA ALA A 274 -10.75 -9.09 -21.50
C ALA A 274 -11.15 -8.63 -22.91
N LYS A 275 -12.42 -8.61 -23.26
CA LYS A 275 -12.93 -8.07 -24.53
C LYS A 275 -13.09 -6.56 -24.49
N ASN A 276 -13.23 -5.94 -23.31
CA ASN A 276 -13.41 -4.50 -23.18
C ASN A 276 -12.10 -3.75 -23.47
N ARG A 277 -12.11 -2.92 -24.54
CA ARG A 277 -10.93 -2.17 -24.98
C ARG A 277 -10.45 -1.15 -23.94
N LEU A 278 -11.37 -0.46 -23.26
CA LEU A 278 -11.03 0.53 -22.23
C LEU A 278 -10.38 -0.13 -21.02
N PHE A 279 -10.93 -1.27 -20.59
CA PHE A 279 -10.37 -2.06 -19.49
C PHE A 279 -8.94 -2.52 -19.79
N ARG A 280 -8.70 -3.07 -20.99
CA ARG A 280 -7.35 -3.50 -21.41
C ARG A 280 -6.36 -2.32 -21.46
N ALA A 281 -6.79 -1.18 -22.02
CA ALA A 281 -5.96 0.03 -22.06
C ALA A 281 -5.66 0.53 -20.64
N GLY A 282 -6.65 0.51 -19.74
CA GLY A 282 -6.47 0.88 -18.33
C GLY A 282 -5.46 -0.02 -17.61
N ILE A 283 -5.57 -1.35 -17.77
CA ILE A 283 -4.60 -2.30 -17.19
C ILE A 283 -3.20 -2.04 -17.72
N PHE A 284 -3.04 -1.85 -19.03
CA PHE A 284 -1.73 -1.62 -19.65
C PHE A 284 -1.11 -0.30 -19.14
N THR A 285 -1.89 0.77 -19.06
CA THR A 285 -1.45 2.06 -18.52
C THR A 285 -1.03 1.91 -17.06
N GLN A 286 -1.83 1.21 -16.25
CA GLN A 286 -1.53 0.97 -14.84
C GLN A 286 -0.26 0.11 -14.66
N PHE A 287 -0.07 -0.89 -15.50
CA PHE A 287 1.15 -1.72 -15.50
C PHE A 287 2.41 -0.89 -15.77
N LEU A 288 2.40 -0.08 -16.83
CA LEU A 288 3.53 0.81 -17.14
C LEU A 288 3.80 1.81 -16.02
N TYR A 289 2.73 2.39 -15.49
CA TYR A 289 2.79 3.39 -14.43
C TYR A 289 3.38 2.82 -13.12
N VAL A 290 2.82 1.73 -12.60
CA VAL A 290 3.30 1.09 -11.37
C VAL A 290 4.72 0.56 -11.56
N GLY A 291 5.02 -0.01 -12.73
CA GLY A 291 6.36 -0.48 -13.07
C GLY A 291 7.41 0.63 -13.00
N LEU A 292 7.12 1.78 -13.62
CA LEU A 292 8.00 2.95 -13.57
C LEU A 292 8.17 3.47 -12.13
N GLN A 293 7.08 3.62 -11.39
CA GLN A 293 7.08 4.09 -10.01
C GLN A 293 7.93 3.18 -9.10
N THR A 294 7.69 1.88 -9.15
CA THR A 294 8.40 0.89 -8.33
C THR A 294 9.89 0.87 -8.67
N SER A 295 10.24 0.93 -9.96
CA SER A 295 11.63 0.97 -10.40
C SER A 295 12.36 2.19 -9.83
N LEU A 296 11.76 3.37 -9.93
CA LEU A 296 12.37 4.58 -9.37
C LEU A 296 12.62 4.41 -7.86
N TRP A 297 11.63 3.97 -7.07
CA TRP A 297 11.78 3.83 -5.62
C TRP A 297 12.87 2.84 -5.25
N THR A 298 12.83 1.65 -5.82
CA THR A 298 13.78 0.59 -5.51
C THR A 298 15.22 0.96 -5.83
N PHE A 299 15.44 1.77 -6.88
CA PHE A 299 16.79 2.14 -7.32
C PHE A 299 17.31 3.46 -6.75
N THR A 300 16.51 4.27 -6.05
CA THR A 300 16.94 5.59 -5.54
C THR A 300 18.17 5.50 -4.63
N ILE A 301 18.15 4.64 -3.61
CA ILE A 301 19.31 4.46 -2.71
C ILE A 301 20.52 3.93 -3.48
N ARG A 302 20.32 2.94 -4.35
CA ARG A 302 21.40 2.36 -5.17
C ARG A 302 22.01 3.36 -6.13
N LEU A 303 21.19 4.21 -6.74
CA LEU A 303 21.66 5.29 -7.61
C LEU A 303 22.53 6.27 -6.84
N ALA A 304 22.10 6.70 -5.64
CA ALA A 304 22.88 7.60 -4.80
C ALA A 304 24.24 7.00 -4.42
N LEU A 305 24.26 5.73 -3.99
CA LEU A 305 25.51 5.02 -3.65
C LEU A 305 26.44 4.81 -4.85
N ASN A 306 25.90 4.65 -6.06
CA ASN A 306 26.71 4.53 -7.28
C ASN A 306 27.33 5.86 -7.74
N LEU A 307 26.61 6.97 -7.53
CA LEU A 307 27.09 8.32 -7.92
C LEU A 307 28.09 8.89 -6.94
N ASP A 308 28.01 8.52 -5.67
CA ASP A 308 28.96 8.93 -4.63
C ASP A 308 29.30 7.73 -3.72
N PRO A 309 30.46 7.09 -3.97
CA PRO A 309 30.93 5.95 -3.16
C PRO A 309 31.28 6.32 -1.70
N ALA A 310 31.35 7.63 -1.35
CA ALA A 310 31.58 8.07 0.03
C ALA A 310 30.33 8.01 0.89
N LEU A 311 29.14 7.83 0.26
CA LEU A 311 27.88 7.69 0.97
C LEU A 311 27.73 6.28 1.57
N ASN A 312 27.12 6.22 2.76
CA ASN A 312 26.60 4.98 3.33
C ASN A 312 25.07 4.90 3.14
N GLU A 313 24.49 3.73 3.41
CA GLU A 313 23.05 3.48 3.22
C GLU A 313 22.19 4.45 4.03
N ARG A 314 22.63 4.79 5.25
CA ARG A 314 21.92 5.73 6.13
C ARG A 314 21.85 7.13 5.56
N THR A 315 22.93 7.60 4.95
CA THR A 315 22.98 8.92 4.30
C THR A 315 22.23 8.90 2.98
N ALA A 316 22.36 7.84 2.20
CA ALA A 316 21.63 7.63 0.94
C ALA A 316 20.11 7.57 1.15
N ALA A 317 19.64 7.08 2.30
CA ALA A 317 18.23 7.08 2.66
C ALA A 317 17.61 8.49 2.74
N ASN A 318 18.41 9.57 2.91
CA ASN A 318 17.90 10.93 2.87
C ASN A 318 17.25 11.29 1.52
N TYR A 319 17.77 10.74 0.42
CA TYR A 319 17.21 10.98 -0.90
C TYR A 319 15.86 10.28 -1.07
N LEU A 320 15.70 9.09 -0.51
CA LEU A 320 14.42 8.39 -0.48
C LEU A 320 13.39 9.13 0.41
N ILE A 321 13.83 9.66 1.56
CA ILE A 321 13.00 10.50 2.43
C ILE A 321 12.55 11.76 1.69
N ALA A 322 13.48 12.45 1.00
CA ALA A 322 13.14 13.63 0.19
C ALA A 322 12.15 13.30 -0.93
N ALA A 323 12.29 12.13 -1.56
CA ALA A 323 11.35 11.64 -2.56
C ALA A 323 9.93 11.45 -1.97
N PHE A 324 9.82 10.85 -0.78
CA PHE A 324 8.51 10.64 -0.15
C PHE A 324 7.88 11.93 0.38
N ILE A 325 8.69 12.90 0.83
CA ILE A 325 8.20 14.26 1.14
C ILE A 325 7.65 14.92 -0.13
N SER A 326 8.41 14.88 -1.23
CA SER A 326 7.99 15.41 -2.52
C SER A 326 6.70 14.74 -3.01
N PHE A 327 6.59 13.43 -2.82
CA PHE A 327 5.40 12.66 -3.14
C PHE A 327 4.17 13.11 -2.32
N PHE A 328 4.32 13.30 -1.01
CA PHE A 328 3.24 13.80 -0.15
C PHE A 328 2.79 15.21 -0.57
N LEU A 329 3.74 16.11 -0.81
CA LEU A 329 3.45 17.48 -1.26
C LEU A 329 2.76 17.48 -2.64
N GLY A 330 3.25 16.69 -3.59
CA GLY A 330 2.66 16.57 -4.91
C GLY A 330 1.22 16.08 -4.87
N LYS A 331 0.92 15.04 -4.08
CA LYS A 331 -0.46 14.56 -3.87
C LYS A 331 -1.36 15.61 -3.24
N THR A 332 -0.85 16.31 -2.23
CA THR A 332 -1.61 17.38 -1.56
C THR A 332 -1.93 18.51 -2.53
N ILE A 333 -0.94 18.94 -3.33
CA ILE A 333 -1.14 19.95 -4.38
C ILE A 333 -2.14 19.47 -5.43
N ALA A 334 -2.03 18.22 -5.89
CA ALA A 334 -2.97 17.65 -6.85
C ALA A 334 -4.41 17.66 -6.30
N ASN A 335 -4.63 17.27 -5.04
CA ASN A 335 -5.94 17.31 -4.39
C ASN A 335 -6.52 18.73 -4.32
N LEU A 336 -5.68 19.72 -4.01
CA LEU A 336 -6.09 21.13 -4.01
C LEU A 336 -6.45 21.62 -5.43
N LEU A 337 -5.65 21.26 -6.43
CA LEU A 337 -5.90 21.63 -7.82
C LEU A 337 -7.18 20.97 -8.37
N MET A 338 -7.52 19.75 -7.96
CA MET A 338 -8.75 19.04 -8.35
C MET A 338 -10.03 19.77 -7.91
N THR A 339 -9.95 20.67 -6.94
CA THR A 339 -11.10 21.50 -6.54
C THR A 339 -11.40 22.61 -7.56
N ARG A 340 -10.44 22.94 -8.44
CA ARG A 340 -10.55 24.08 -9.38
C ARG A 340 -10.30 23.71 -10.85
N MET A 341 -9.59 22.62 -11.10
CA MET A 341 -9.18 22.19 -12.44
C MET A 341 -9.74 20.82 -12.77
N SER A 342 -9.85 20.50 -14.06
CA SER A 342 -10.28 19.17 -14.49
C SER A 342 -9.21 18.12 -14.16
N GLU A 343 -9.64 16.94 -13.71
CA GLU A 343 -8.77 15.80 -13.41
C GLU A 343 -7.85 15.45 -14.58
N ASN A 344 -8.36 15.50 -15.82
CA ASN A 344 -7.59 15.24 -17.04
C ASN A 344 -6.46 16.26 -17.27
N GLY A 345 -6.71 17.55 -16.99
CA GLY A 345 -5.72 18.60 -17.15
C GLY A 345 -4.56 18.44 -16.16
N ILE A 346 -4.89 18.13 -14.90
CA ILE A 346 -3.88 17.86 -13.87
C ILE A 346 -3.04 16.64 -14.25
N LEU A 347 -3.71 15.58 -14.69
CA LEU A 347 -3.07 14.36 -15.13
C LEU A 347 -2.07 14.61 -16.25
N MET A 348 -2.47 15.36 -17.27
CA MET A 348 -1.61 15.68 -18.41
C MET A 348 -0.42 16.53 -18.00
N ALA A 349 -0.62 17.54 -17.15
CA ALA A 349 0.46 18.39 -16.62
C ALA A 349 1.49 17.59 -15.83
N TYR A 350 1.02 16.73 -14.93
CA TYR A 350 1.89 15.85 -14.12
C TYR A 350 2.65 14.83 -14.98
N SER A 351 1.99 14.22 -15.97
CA SER A 351 2.65 13.29 -16.89
C SER A 351 3.76 13.97 -17.70
N LEU A 352 3.50 15.17 -18.20
CA LEU A 352 4.51 15.94 -18.94
C LEU A 352 5.71 16.28 -18.08
N LEU A 353 5.48 16.73 -16.84
CA LEU A 353 6.56 17.05 -15.91
C LEU A 353 7.36 15.80 -15.53
N GLY A 354 6.69 14.64 -15.38
CA GLY A 354 7.36 13.35 -15.17
C GLY A 354 8.28 12.98 -16.32
N VAL A 355 7.82 13.14 -17.57
CA VAL A 355 8.65 12.91 -18.76
C VAL A 355 9.88 13.83 -18.77
N LEU A 356 9.71 15.12 -18.44
CA LEU A 356 10.82 16.08 -18.37
C LEU A 356 11.87 15.68 -17.31
N CYS A 357 11.41 15.28 -16.11
CA CYS A 357 12.30 14.81 -15.04
C CYS A 357 13.08 13.56 -15.46
N ILE A 358 12.42 12.56 -16.05
CA ILE A 358 13.09 11.33 -16.50
C ILE A 358 14.09 11.62 -17.62
N THR A 359 13.70 12.47 -18.58
CA THR A 359 14.61 12.88 -19.65
C THR A 359 15.87 13.58 -19.05
N TYR A 360 15.69 14.45 -18.06
CA TYR A 360 16.81 15.09 -17.38
C TYR A 360 17.73 14.07 -16.69
N ILE A 361 17.16 13.06 -16.00
CA ILE A 361 17.94 12.00 -15.34
C ILE A 361 18.81 11.24 -16.35
N VAL A 362 18.30 10.97 -17.54
CA VAL A 362 19.03 10.21 -18.58
C VAL A 362 20.10 11.04 -19.27
N VAL A 363 19.82 12.33 -19.51
CA VAL A 363 20.71 13.21 -20.29
C VAL A 363 21.82 13.80 -19.44
N VAL A 364 21.58 14.05 -18.16
CA VAL A 364 22.54 14.71 -17.24
C VAL A 364 22.92 13.75 -16.10
N PRO A 365 23.89 12.84 -16.32
CA PRO A 365 24.32 11.92 -15.26
C PRO A 365 25.16 12.67 -14.21
N SER A 366 24.52 13.37 -13.31
CA SER A 366 25.14 14.12 -12.21
C SER A 366 24.41 13.82 -10.90
N PHE A 367 25.02 14.20 -9.78
CA PHE A 367 24.37 14.01 -8.47
C PHE A 367 23.03 14.73 -8.34
N THR A 368 22.80 15.81 -9.13
CA THR A 368 21.51 16.49 -9.22
C THR A 368 20.39 15.62 -9.80
N THR A 369 20.73 14.53 -10.51
CA THR A 369 19.74 13.58 -11.04
C THR A 369 19.00 12.83 -9.94
N VAL A 370 19.63 12.63 -8.77
CA VAL A 370 18.97 12.00 -7.61
C VAL A 370 17.84 12.89 -7.09
N TYR A 371 18.03 14.22 -7.10
CA TYR A 371 16.97 15.17 -6.74
C TYR A 371 15.87 15.22 -7.81
N ALA A 372 16.23 15.15 -9.09
CA ALA A 372 15.26 15.08 -10.17
C ALA A 372 14.44 13.79 -10.10
N ALA A 373 15.08 12.66 -9.77
CA ALA A 373 14.38 11.43 -9.46
C ALA A 373 13.40 11.64 -8.30
N ALA A 374 13.84 12.22 -7.18
CA ALA A 374 12.99 12.53 -6.04
C ALA A 374 11.78 13.41 -6.42
N VAL A 375 11.97 14.43 -7.26
CA VAL A 375 10.88 15.30 -7.73
C VAL A 375 9.94 14.60 -8.70
N SER A 376 10.42 13.67 -9.54
CA SER A 376 9.56 12.92 -10.46
C SER A 376 8.47 12.10 -9.75
N TYR A 377 8.67 11.76 -8.48
CA TYR A 377 7.65 11.08 -7.66
C TYR A 377 6.38 11.90 -7.41
N THR A 378 6.48 13.24 -7.39
CA THR A 378 5.30 14.09 -7.16
C THR A 378 4.24 13.88 -8.23
N HIS A 379 4.64 13.45 -9.43
CA HIS A 379 3.83 13.52 -10.63
C HIS A 379 3.19 12.17 -10.99
N LEU A 380 3.78 11.07 -10.55
CA LEU A 380 3.39 9.75 -11.02
C LEU A 380 2.04 9.24 -10.47
N ARG A 381 1.55 9.74 -9.33
CA ARG A 381 0.38 9.15 -8.65
C ARG A 381 -0.95 9.92 -8.73
N ALA A 382 -1.04 10.98 -9.52
CA ALA A 382 -2.33 11.62 -9.82
C ALA A 382 -3.27 10.72 -10.66
N HIS A 383 -2.73 9.61 -11.18
CA HIS A 383 -3.43 8.69 -12.07
C HIS A 383 -4.33 7.63 -11.41
N GLU A 384 -4.15 7.35 -10.10
CA GLU A 384 -4.87 6.24 -9.44
C GLU A 384 -6.39 6.43 -9.35
N THR A 385 -6.89 7.61 -9.62
CA THR A 385 -8.27 8.00 -9.35
C THR A 385 -9.31 7.51 -10.35
N ARG A 386 -8.93 7.09 -11.54
CA ARG A 386 -9.88 6.62 -12.58
C ARG A 386 -9.93 5.10 -12.78
N GLY A 387 -8.96 4.36 -12.28
CA GLY A 387 -8.92 2.89 -12.47
C GLY A 387 -9.76 2.11 -11.47
N ASN A 388 -10.24 2.74 -10.40
CA ASN A 388 -10.92 2.07 -9.27
C ASN A 388 -12.42 2.41 -9.16
N LEU A 389 -12.98 3.17 -10.09
CA LEU A 389 -14.41 3.44 -10.25
C LEU A 389 -14.95 2.72 -11.49
#